data_0bdc8a1d8223ce220ff9c1563eb2bde8
#
_entry.id   0bdc8a1d8223ce220ff9c1563eb2bde8
#
_cell.length_a   1.000
_cell.length_b   1.000
_cell.length_c   1.000
_cell.angle_alpha   90.00
_cell.angle_beta   90.00
_cell.angle_gamma   90.00
#
_symmetry.space_group_name_H-M   'P 1'
#
loop_
_entity.id
_entity.type
_entity.pdbx_description
1 polymer ?
#
loop_
_entity_poly.entity_id
_entity_poly.type
_entity_poly.pdbx_seq_one_letter_code
_entity_poly.pdbx_strand_id
1 'polypeptide(L)'
;MPILFKFGSSTTLGWKEWVDKELFDEGFMEVLQWASVLKAIVSLHYLSNCRYLFNLRHLVRQWCTATHTFFLSCDEITVTLEDMANLLLLPILGDVDPRALELSLEEEVMKAKLRKGMSGNAKLLHWVESFSKASVAARRTAFVTFWLYKFIFGFHPHYAVKPLY
;
A
#
# COMPACT_ATOMS: atom_id res chain seq x y z
N MET A 1 18.41 14.86 -18.15
CA MET A 1 18.18 13.42 -18.18
C MET A 1 16.67 13.16 -18.26
N PRO A 2 16.11 12.39 -19.20
CA PRO A 2 14.68 12.15 -19.23
C PRO A 2 14.30 11.27 -18.05
N ILE A 3 13.39 11.76 -17.20
CA ILE A 3 12.85 10.98 -16.10
C ILE A 3 11.86 9.99 -16.67
N LEU A 4 12.26 8.72 -16.74
CA LEU A 4 11.40 7.62 -17.17
C LEU A 4 10.55 7.16 -15.98
N PHE A 5 9.32 7.64 -15.90
CA PHE A 5 8.36 7.10 -14.96
C PHE A 5 7.86 5.72 -15.44
N LYS A 6 8.51 4.67 -14.99
CA LYS A 6 8.00 3.30 -15.14
C LYS A 6 7.07 2.97 -13.98
N PHE A 7 6.02 3.72 -13.79
CA PHE A 7 4.98 3.34 -12.85
C PHE A 7 4.00 2.40 -13.54
N GLY A 8 4.07 1.12 -13.20
CA GLY A 8 3.01 0.19 -13.51
C GLY A 8 1.73 0.62 -12.81
N SER A 9 0.88 1.40 -13.48
CA SER A 9 -0.45 1.76 -12.98
C SER A 9 -1.48 0.68 -13.28
N SER A 10 -1.04 -0.44 -13.87
CA SER A 10 -1.92 -1.58 -14.02
C SER A 10 -2.30 -2.09 -12.63
N THR A 11 -3.60 -2.10 -12.36
CA THR A 11 -4.15 -2.91 -11.28
C THR A 11 -3.54 -4.29 -11.41
N THR A 12 -2.89 -4.78 -10.36
CA THR A 12 -2.36 -6.15 -10.38
C THR A 12 -3.51 -7.08 -10.72
N LEU A 13 -3.31 -7.92 -11.71
CA LEU A 13 -4.34 -8.87 -12.16
C LEU A 13 -4.85 -9.68 -10.95
N GLY A 14 -6.17 -9.78 -10.80
CA GLY A 14 -6.80 -10.45 -9.67
C GLY A 14 -6.90 -9.61 -8.38
N TRP A 15 -6.33 -8.40 -8.34
CA TRP A 15 -6.43 -7.54 -7.15
C TRP A 15 -7.85 -7.06 -6.91
N LYS A 16 -8.53 -6.63 -7.95
CA LYS A 16 -9.91 -6.13 -7.86
C LYS A 16 -10.85 -7.22 -7.32
N GLU A 17 -10.77 -8.40 -7.89
CA GLU A 17 -11.57 -9.56 -7.48
C GLU A 17 -11.24 -9.97 -6.05
N TRP A 18 -9.99 -9.81 -5.62
CA TRP A 18 -9.60 -10.11 -4.25
C TRP A 18 -10.18 -9.09 -3.27
N VAL A 19 -10.12 -7.80 -3.59
CA VAL A 19 -10.75 -6.73 -2.77
C VAL A 19 -12.24 -6.97 -2.65
N ASP A 20 -12.95 -7.19 -3.76
CA ASP A 20 -14.38 -7.42 -3.77
C ASP A 20 -14.76 -8.63 -2.89
N LYS A 21 -13.97 -9.70 -2.96
CA LYS A 21 -14.17 -10.91 -2.15
C LYS A 21 -13.96 -10.65 -0.65
N GLU A 22 -12.92 -9.92 -0.27
CA GLU A 22 -12.65 -9.65 1.16
C GLU A 22 -13.64 -8.63 1.75
N LEU A 23 -14.07 -7.63 0.97
CA LEU A 23 -15.06 -6.64 1.40
C LEU A 23 -16.50 -7.19 1.41
N PHE A 24 -16.75 -8.38 0.88
CA PHE A 24 -18.04 -9.06 1.02
C PHE A 24 -18.27 -9.63 2.42
N ASP A 25 -17.21 -9.84 3.19
CA ASP A 25 -17.27 -10.38 4.55
C ASP A 25 -17.44 -9.25 5.57
N GLU A 26 -18.64 -9.12 6.14
CA GLU A 26 -18.99 -8.06 7.10
C GLU A 26 -18.08 -8.05 8.33
N GLY A 27 -17.75 -9.22 8.87
CA GLY A 27 -16.87 -9.32 10.04
C GLY A 27 -15.45 -8.84 9.76
N PHE A 28 -14.95 -9.03 8.53
CA PHE A 28 -13.66 -8.49 8.15
C PHE A 28 -13.73 -6.97 7.89
N MET A 29 -14.82 -6.48 7.32
CA MET A 29 -15.04 -5.03 7.19
C MET A 29 -15.07 -4.33 8.54
N GLU A 30 -15.71 -4.92 9.56
CA GLU A 30 -15.71 -4.38 10.93
C GLU A 30 -14.29 -4.26 11.50
N VAL A 31 -13.43 -5.29 11.30
CA VAL A 31 -12.02 -5.25 11.72
C VAL A 31 -11.27 -4.12 11.01
N LEU A 32 -11.45 -3.97 9.69
CA LEU A 32 -10.81 -2.91 8.91
C LEU A 32 -11.33 -1.51 9.31
N GLN A 33 -12.61 -1.40 9.66
CA GLN A 33 -13.21 -0.16 10.13
C GLN A 33 -12.67 0.21 11.51
N TRP A 34 -12.59 -0.77 12.44
CA TRP A 34 -11.98 -0.57 13.75
C TRP A 34 -10.53 -0.13 13.64
N ALA A 35 -9.76 -0.72 12.74
CA ALA A 35 -8.38 -0.32 12.43
C ALA A 35 -8.29 1.02 11.67
N SER A 36 -9.43 1.66 11.35
CA SER A 36 -9.51 2.94 10.61
C SER A 36 -8.88 2.90 9.21
N VAL A 37 -8.78 1.72 8.57
CA VAL A 37 -8.18 1.56 7.23
C VAL A 37 -9.20 1.22 6.13
N LEU A 38 -10.45 0.85 6.49
CA LEU A 38 -11.47 0.46 5.52
C LEU A 38 -11.71 1.54 4.44
N LYS A 39 -11.87 2.79 4.86
CA LYS A 39 -12.10 3.91 3.93
C LYS A 39 -10.95 4.09 2.96
N ALA A 40 -9.71 3.95 3.41
CA ALA A 40 -8.53 4.03 2.57
C ALA A 40 -8.49 2.91 1.53
N ILE A 41 -8.78 1.67 1.93
CA ILE A 41 -8.83 0.51 1.02
C ILE A 41 -9.90 0.73 -0.05
N VAL A 42 -11.12 1.12 0.35
CA VAL A 42 -12.25 1.35 -0.56
C VAL A 42 -11.95 2.50 -1.53
N SER A 43 -11.44 3.63 -1.03
CA SER A 43 -11.12 4.79 -1.86
C SER A 43 -10.05 4.46 -2.91
N LEU A 44 -8.97 3.78 -2.51
CA LEU A 44 -7.90 3.38 -3.42
C LEU A 44 -8.33 2.30 -4.43
N HIS A 45 -9.32 1.47 -4.07
CA HIS A 45 -9.89 0.48 -4.97
C HIS A 45 -10.69 1.12 -6.11
N TYR A 46 -11.46 2.17 -5.82
CA TYR A 46 -12.29 2.86 -6.81
C TYR A 46 -11.59 4.02 -7.53
N LEU A 47 -10.40 4.45 -7.07
CA LEU A 47 -9.63 5.49 -7.74
C LEU A 47 -9.16 5.01 -9.11
N SER A 48 -9.81 5.50 -10.17
CA SER A 48 -9.27 5.44 -11.52
C SER A 48 -8.22 6.54 -11.68
N ASN A 49 -6.95 6.17 -11.57
CA ASN A 49 -5.85 7.12 -11.72
C ASN A 49 -5.69 7.56 -13.18
N CYS A 50 -6.35 8.66 -13.55
CA CYS A 50 -6.00 9.39 -14.76
C CYS A 50 -4.64 10.08 -14.54
N ARG A 51 -3.58 9.47 -15.07
CA ARG A 51 -2.22 10.03 -14.96
C ARG A 51 -1.97 11.01 -16.07
N TYR A 52 -2.02 12.27 -15.77
CA TYR A 52 -1.50 13.31 -16.65
C TYR A 52 0.04 13.33 -16.54
N LEU A 53 0.70 12.45 -17.28
CA LEU A 53 2.17 12.30 -17.28
C LEU A 53 2.91 13.61 -17.53
N PHE A 54 2.34 14.49 -18.34
CA PHE A 54 2.91 15.80 -18.62
C PHE A 54 2.96 16.66 -17.36
N ASN A 55 1.86 16.79 -16.65
CA ASN A 55 1.77 17.60 -15.42
C ASN A 55 2.65 17.00 -14.31
N LEU A 56 2.65 15.68 -14.17
CA LEU A 56 3.49 15.00 -13.20
C LEU A 56 4.99 15.22 -13.49
N ARG A 57 5.41 15.15 -14.74
CA ARG A 57 6.80 15.43 -15.12
C ARG A 57 7.20 16.88 -14.84
N HIS A 58 6.28 17.81 -15.05
CA HIS A 58 6.52 19.21 -14.75
C HIS A 58 6.68 19.40 -13.23
N LEU A 59 5.76 18.86 -12.44
CA LEU A 59 5.79 18.95 -10.98
C LEU A 59 7.07 18.35 -10.39
N VAL A 60 7.48 17.15 -10.83
CA VAL A 60 8.68 16.47 -10.31
C VAL A 60 9.96 17.23 -10.64
N ARG A 61 9.99 18.01 -11.72
CA ARG A 61 11.14 18.89 -12.03
C ARG A 61 11.30 20.03 -11.05
N GLN A 62 10.24 20.41 -10.36
CA GLN A 62 10.24 21.46 -9.34
C GLN A 62 10.59 20.91 -7.93
N TRP A 63 10.79 19.61 -7.81
CA TRP A 63 11.14 19.00 -6.52
C TRP A 63 12.56 19.32 -6.09
N CYS A 64 12.71 19.92 -4.92
CA CYS A 64 13.98 20.15 -4.24
C CYS A 64 14.26 19.04 -3.24
N THR A 65 15.33 18.29 -3.44
CA THR A 65 15.71 17.20 -2.54
C THR A 65 16.32 17.67 -1.22
N ALA A 66 16.79 18.92 -1.16
CA ALA A 66 17.37 19.47 0.05
C ALA A 66 16.32 19.94 1.07
N THR A 67 15.23 20.55 0.58
CA THR A 67 14.13 21.06 1.40
C THR A 67 12.93 20.09 1.47
N HIS A 68 12.89 19.09 0.60
CA HIS A 68 11.75 18.17 0.43
C HIS A 68 10.44 18.88 0.06
N THR A 69 10.56 19.90 -0.81
CA THR A 69 9.45 20.74 -1.26
C THR A 69 9.46 20.90 -2.77
N PHE A 70 8.34 21.37 -3.32
CA PHE A 70 8.22 21.79 -4.72
C PHE A 70 8.34 23.29 -4.82
N PHE A 71 9.29 23.77 -5.62
CA PHE A 71 9.41 25.21 -5.94
C PHE A 71 8.49 25.54 -7.12
N LEU A 72 7.42 26.24 -6.84
CA LEU A 72 6.52 26.80 -7.85
C LEU A 72 6.79 28.29 -8.02
N SER A 73 6.34 28.86 -9.13
CA SER A 73 6.54 30.30 -9.41
C SER A 73 5.85 31.24 -8.39
N CYS A 74 4.88 30.71 -7.67
CA CYS A 74 4.09 31.49 -6.70
C CYS A 74 4.47 31.19 -5.24
N ASP A 75 4.98 30.00 -4.94
CA ASP A 75 5.28 29.59 -3.57
C ASP A 75 6.07 28.28 -3.52
N GLU A 76 6.54 27.93 -2.31
CA GLU A 76 7.15 26.65 -1.98
C GLU A 76 6.13 25.77 -1.24
N ILE A 77 5.81 24.62 -1.79
CA ILE A 77 4.81 23.70 -1.24
C ILE A 77 5.38 22.32 -0.98
N THR A 78 4.84 21.62 0.01
CA THR A 78 5.15 20.20 0.27
C THR A 78 3.88 19.42 0.59
N VAL A 79 3.99 18.10 0.52
CA VAL A 79 2.92 17.21 1.01
C VAL A 79 3.09 17.07 2.52
N THR A 80 2.06 17.45 3.26
CA THR A 80 2.02 17.36 4.72
C THR A 80 1.42 16.03 5.20
N LEU A 81 1.57 15.72 6.49
CA LEU A 81 0.86 14.56 7.09
C LEU A 81 -0.65 14.74 7.04
N GLU A 82 -1.14 15.98 7.14
CA GLU A 82 -2.56 16.30 7.01
C GLU A 82 -3.07 16.01 5.58
N ASP A 83 -2.31 16.37 4.56
CA ASP A 83 -2.62 16.01 3.18
C ASP A 83 -2.69 14.49 3.01
N MET A 84 -1.74 13.76 3.60
CA MET A 84 -1.72 12.30 3.55
C MET A 84 -2.92 11.70 4.27
N ALA A 85 -3.31 12.25 5.43
CA ALA A 85 -4.50 11.81 6.15
C ALA A 85 -5.77 12.03 5.33
N ASN A 86 -5.90 13.20 4.72
CA ASN A 86 -7.07 13.58 3.92
C ASN A 86 -7.15 12.81 2.59
N LEU A 87 -6.02 12.61 1.92
CA LEU A 87 -5.98 11.93 0.61
C LEU A 87 -6.05 10.41 0.74
N LEU A 88 -5.34 9.84 1.71
CA LEU A 88 -5.29 8.40 1.93
C LEU A 88 -6.32 7.90 2.94
N LEU A 89 -7.00 8.82 3.65
CA LEU A 89 -7.97 8.51 4.71
C LEU A 89 -7.38 7.59 5.80
N LEU A 90 -6.10 7.79 6.11
CA LEU A 90 -5.37 7.03 7.11
C LEU A 90 -5.24 7.85 8.41
N PRO A 91 -5.23 7.19 9.58
CA PRO A 91 -4.89 7.85 10.82
C PRO A 91 -3.42 8.29 10.80
N ILE A 92 -3.15 9.53 11.23
CA ILE A 92 -1.79 10.09 11.31
C ILE A 92 -1.12 9.85 12.66
N LEU A 93 -1.89 9.40 13.64
CA LEU A 93 -1.41 9.03 14.97
C LEU A 93 -1.66 7.54 15.19
N GLY A 94 -0.69 6.87 15.79
CA GLY A 94 -0.81 5.48 16.24
C GLY A 94 -0.57 5.41 17.74
N ASP A 95 -1.34 4.59 18.42
CA ASP A 95 -1.28 4.45 19.89
C ASP A 95 -0.20 3.47 20.34
N VAL A 96 0.34 2.65 19.43
CA VAL A 96 1.26 1.56 19.76
C VAL A 96 2.50 1.61 18.88
N ASP A 97 3.69 1.48 19.49
CA ASP A 97 4.93 1.27 18.74
C ASP A 97 4.91 -0.15 18.11
N PRO A 98 4.93 -0.28 16.78
CA PRO A 98 4.92 -1.58 16.12
C PRO A 98 6.12 -2.47 16.48
N ARG A 99 7.22 -1.88 16.96
CA ARG A 99 8.42 -2.60 17.36
C ARG A 99 8.30 -3.23 18.75
N ALA A 100 7.38 -2.70 19.57
CA ALA A 100 7.10 -3.19 20.93
C ALA A 100 6.01 -4.28 20.94
N LEU A 101 5.42 -4.61 19.80
CA LEU A 101 4.39 -5.65 19.71
C LEU A 101 5.01 -7.04 19.86
N GLU A 102 4.63 -7.72 20.93
CA GLU A 102 4.92 -9.15 21.09
C GLU A 102 3.87 -9.94 20.30
N LEU A 103 4.34 -10.73 19.34
CA LEU A 103 3.49 -11.58 18.53
C LEU A 103 3.20 -12.89 19.27
N SER A 104 1.97 -13.35 19.19
CA SER A 104 1.60 -14.69 19.64
C SER A 104 2.26 -15.76 18.77
N LEU A 105 2.29 -17.00 19.25
CA LEU A 105 2.85 -18.13 18.50
C LEU A 105 2.16 -18.29 17.12
N GLU A 106 0.85 -18.09 17.05
CA GLU A 106 0.08 -18.20 15.81
C GLU A 106 0.46 -17.09 14.82
N GLU A 107 0.68 -15.86 15.32
CA GLU A 107 1.10 -14.72 14.50
C GLU A 107 2.54 -14.91 14.00
N GLU A 108 3.44 -15.46 14.80
CA GLU A 108 4.81 -15.80 14.35
C GLU A 108 4.80 -16.88 13.26
N VAL A 109 3.95 -17.90 13.37
CA VAL A 109 3.75 -18.90 12.33
C VAL A 109 3.19 -18.25 11.05
N MET A 110 2.23 -17.33 11.18
CA MET A 110 1.69 -16.59 10.04
C MET A 110 2.75 -15.72 9.37
N LYS A 111 3.53 -14.99 10.15
CA LYS A 111 4.66 -14.18 9.68
C LYS A 111 5.69 -15.03 8.92
N ALA A 112 6.03 -16.20 9.45
CA ALA A 112 6.93 -17.13 8.76
C ALA A 112 6.35 -17.63 7.43
N LYS A 113 5.05 -17.90 7.38
CA LYS A 113 4.34 -18.30 6.15
C LYS A 113 4.35 -17.20 5.09
N LEU A 114 4.09 -15.95 5.49
CA LEU A 114 4.17 -14.79 4.59
C LEU A 114 5.60 -14.59 4.09
N ARG A 115 6.61 -14.64 4.97
CA ARG A 115 8.03 -14.54 4.60
C ARG A 115 8.44 -15.62 3.60
N LYS A 116 7.98 -16.86 3.77
CA LYS A 116 8.25 -17.95 2.82
C LYS A 116 7.65 -17.65 1.44
N GLY A 117 6.46 -17.05 1.40
CA GLY A 117 5.84 -16.57 0.16
C GLY A 117 6.59 -15.39 -0.49
N MET A 118 7.41 -14.66 0.29
CA MET A 118 8.24 -13.53 -0.17
C MET A 118 9.64 -13.95 -0.61
N SER A 119 10.03 -15.21 -0.43
CA SER A 119 11.37 -15.67 -0.79
C SER A 119 11.64 -15.47 -2.28
N GLY A 120 12.62 -14.61 -2.60
CA GLY A 120 13.07 -14.38 -3.96
C GLY A 120 12.29 -13.33 -4.76
N ASN A 121 11.92 -12.18 -4.19
CA ASN A 121 11.18 -11.13 -4.89
C ASN A 121 9.85 -11.63 -5.48
N ALA A 122 8.94 -12.07 -4.62
CA ALA A 122 7.62 -12.51 -5.04
C ALA A 122 6.92 -11.40 -5.85
N LYS A 123 6.76 -11.61 -7.15
CA LYS A 123 6.02 -10.70 -8.02
C LYS A 123 4.62 -10.51 -7.46
N LEU A 124 4.10 -9.30 -7.52
CA LEU A 124 2.77 -8.98 -7.00
C LEU A 124 1.67 -9.94 -7.50
N LEU A 125 1.74 -10.32 -8.77
CA LEU A 125 0.81 -11.29 -9.36
C LEU A 125 0.89 -12.65 -8.65
N HIS A 126 2.10 -13.17 -8.45
CA HIS A 126 2.31 -14.45 -7.79
C HIS A 126 1.84 -14.43 -6.32
N TRP A 127 2.00 -13.28 -5.64
CA TRP A 127 1.47 -13.07 -4.29
C TRP A 127 -0.05 -13.21 -4.26
N VAL A 128 -0.76 -12.51 -5.16
CA VAL A 128 -2.23 -12.58 -5.28
C VAL A 128 -2.68 -14.02 -5.57
N GLU A 129 -2.05 -14.70 -6.53
CA GLU A 129 -2.37 -16.09 -6.90
C GLU A 129 -2.17 -17.08 -5.74
N SER A 130 -1.09 -16.90 -4.97
CA SER A 130 -0.73 -17.80 -3.87
C SER A 130 -1.64 -17.63 -2.66
N PHE A 131 -1.96 -16.38 -2.30
CA PHE A 131 -2.65 -16.08 -1.06
C PHE A 131 -4.16 -15.90 -1.20
N SER A 132 -4.69 -15.52 -2.37
CA SER A 132 -6.15 -15.39 -2.58
C SER A 132 -6.94 -16.67 -2.36
N LYS A 133 -6.28 -17.83 -2.44
CA LYS A 133 -6.84 -19.17 -2.22
C LYS A 133 -6.43 -19.80 -0.87
N ALA A 134 -5.67 -19.07 -0.05
CA ALA A 134 -5.20 -19.58 1.23
C ALA A 134 -6.33 -19.63 2.29
N SER A 135 -6.01 -20.15 3.49
CA SER A 135 -6.92 -20.11 4.63
C SER A 135 -7.33 -18.66 4.95
N VAL A 136 -8.52 -18.45 5.51
CA VAL A 136 -9.09 -17.12 5.76
C VAL A 136 -8.08 -16.20 6.48
N ALA A 137 -7.47 -16.67 7.56
CA ALA A 137 -6.49 -15.87 8.32
C ALA A 137 -5.28 -15.49 7.45
N ALA A 138 -4.66 -16.46 6.75
CA ALA A 138 -3.51 -16.19 5.89
C ALA A 138 -3.86 -15.26 4.71
N ARG A 139 -5.05 -15.43 4.14
CA ARG A 139 -5.54 -14.64 3.03
C ARG A 139 -5.74 -13.18 3.43
N ARG A 140 -6.40 -12.92 4.57
CA ARG A 140 -6.65 -11.56 5.09
C ARG A 140 -5.36 -10.86 5.49
N THR A 141 -4.46 -11.54 6.20
CA THR A 141 -3.16 -10.99 6.56
C THR A 141 -2.33 -10.66 5.30
N ALA A 142 -2.31 -11.55 4.32
CA ALA A 142 -1.62 -11.31 3.05
C ALA A 142 -2.26 -10.17 2.24
N PHE A 143 -3.58 -10.02 2.29
CA PHE A 143 -4.32 -8.93 1.66
C PHE A 143 -3.91 -7.56 2.22
N VAL A 144 -3.95 -7.42 3.56
CA VAL A 144 -3.55 -6.17 4.21
C VAL A 144 -2.07 -5.86 3.96
N THR A 145 -1.19 -6.88 4.05
CA THR A 145 0.24 -6.74 3.75
C THR A 145 0.47 -6.25 2.33
N PHE A 146 -0.22 -6.83 1.34
CA PHE A 146 -0.13 -6.41 -0.04
C PHE A 146 -0.60 -4.96 -0.23
N TRP A 147 -1.74 -4.60 0.39
CA TRP A 147 -2.30 -3.26 0.30
C TRP A 147 -1.33 -2.21 0.88
N LEU A 148 -0.82 -2.44 2.09
CA LEU A 148 0.17 -1.57 2.73
C LEU A 148 1.41 -1.41 1.85
N TYR A 149 1.93 -2.52 1.35
CA TYR A 149 3.13 -2.51 0.53
C TYR A 149 2.95 -1.72 -0.76
N LYS A 150 1.86 -1.97 -1.46
CA LYS A 150 1.62 -1.39 -2.78
C LYS A 150 1.20 0.07 -2.74
N PHE A 151 0.34 0.43 -1.79
CA PHE A 151 -0.32 1.72 -1.81
C PHE A 151 0.21 2.71 -0.78
N ILE A 152 0.73 2.23 0.34
CA ILE A 152 1.19 3.10 1.44
C ILE A 152 2.71 3.26 1.42
N PHE A 153 3.45 2.16 1.45
CA PHE A 153 4.90 2.24 1.56
C PHE A 153 5.63 2.41 0.22
N GLY A 154 5.03 1.97 -0.89
CA GLY A 154 5.57 2.19 -2.24
C GLY A 154 7.01 1.75 -2.46
N PHE A 155 7.49 0.71 -1.78
CA PHE A 155 8.88 0.28 -1.83
C PHE A 155 9.35 -0.17 -3.21
N HIS A 156 10.64 0.01 -3.47
CA HIS A 156 11.27 -0.51 -4.68
C HIS A 156 11.76 -1.96 -4.45
N PRO A 157 11.57 -2.91 -5.38
CA PRO A 157 10.95 -2.76 -6.70
C PRO A 157 9.41 -2.80 -6.63
N HIS A 158 8.75 -1.92 -7.37
CA HIS A 158 7.28 -1.75 -7.36
C HIS A 158 6.47 -2.97 -7.84
N TYR A 159 7.14 -4.00 -8.32
CA TYR A 159 6.53 -5.23 -8.86
C TYR A 159 6.63 -6.44 -7.93
N ALA A 160 7.23 -6.29 -6.76
CA ALA A 160 7.43 -7.38 -5.82
C ALA A 160 7.17 -6.95 -4.37
N VAL A 161 6.62 -7.84 -3.57
CA VAL A 161 6.49 -7.67 -2.12
C VAL A 161 7.82 -8.01 -1.48
N LYS A 162 8.37 -7.11 -0.67
CA LYS A 162 9.56 -7.37 0.15
C LYS A 162 9.17 -7.65 1.59
N PRO A 163 9.89 -8.53 2.32
CA PRO A 163 9.71 -8.64 3.75
C PRO A 163 10.08 -7.30 4.40
N LEU A 164 9.11 -6.71 5.10
CA LEU A 164 9.39 -5.72 6.12
C LEU A 164 9.97 -6.50 7.30
N TYR A 165 11.13 -6.12 7.78
CA TYR A 165 11.96 -6.79 8.79
C TYR A 165 11.21 -7.25 10.01
#